data_1a8bd982a445044bfebebf4b8da0eeb6
#
_entry.id   1a8bd982a445044bfebebf4b8da0eeb6
#
_cell.length_a   1.000
_cell.length_b   1.000
_cell.length_c   1.000
_cell.angle_alpha   90.00
_cell.angle_beta   90.00
_cell.angle_gamma   90.00
#
_symmetry.space_group_name_H-M   'P 1'
#
loop_
_entity.id
_entity.type
_entity.pdbx_description
1 polymer ?
#
loop_
_entity_poly.entity_id
_entity_poly.type
_entity_poly.pdbx_seq_one_letter_code
_entity_poly.pdbx_strand_id
1 'polypeptide(L)'
;MNIEHILPENIEKRSFEIIEQELNGRYIPPMEKPIVKRVIHTTADFDYLDNLCFSENAVEKAIEILKKGAVIVTDTNMAKSGINKNALKKLKCRVECFMADADVAEAAKAKGITRASASVDKAALIQEPIIYAVGNAPTALIRLDELIKQNVIKPELIIGVPVLSLIHISEPTRPISIS
;
A
#
# COMPACT_ATOMS: atom_id res chain seq x y z
N MET A 1 14.13 15.46 31.30
CA MET A 1 13.79 15.19 29.89
C MET A 1 13.85 16.53 29.17
N ASN A 2 14.84 16.79 28.33
CA ASN A 2 14.91 18.06 27.60
C ASN A 2 13.96 17.91 26.39
N ILE A 3 12.85 18.65 26.42
CA ILE A 3 11.93 18.73 25.28
C ILE A 3 12.53 19.76 24.32
N GLU A 4 12.97 19.29 23.15
CA GLU A 4 13.47 20.14 22.09
C GLU A 4 12.29 20.92 21.48
N HIS A 5 12.32 22.25 21.55
CA HIS A 5 11.32 23.10 20.91
C HIS A 5 11.63 23.21 19.41
N ILE A 6 10.93 22.41 18.60
CA ILE A 6 11.09 22.38 17.15
C ILE A 6 9.92 23.15 16.52
N LEU A 7 10.21 24.05 15.57
CA LEU A 7 9.16 24.72 14.80
C LEU A 7 8.35 23.70 13.98
N PRO A 8 7.02 23.85 13.86
CA PRO A 8 6.16 22.88 13.18
C PRO A 8 6.65 22.48 11.78
N GLU A 9 7.17 23.43 11.03
CA GLU A 9 7.73 23.23 9.68
C GLU A 9 8.99 22.34 9.64
N ASN A 10 9.68 22.18 10.75
CA ASN A 10 10.90 21.41 10.88
C ASN A 10 10.70 20.02 11.52
N ILE A 11 9.50 19.73 12.04
CA ILE A 11 9.22 18.48 12.76
C ILE A 11 9.48 17.26 11.86
N GLU A 12 8.96 17.27 10.64
CA GLU A 12 9.13 16.16 9.71
C GLU A 12 10.61 15.98 9.33
N LYS A 13 11.31 17.07 9.04
CA LYS A 13 12.75 17.03 8.74
C LYS A 13 13.56 16.45 9.89
N ARG A 14 13.28 16.92 11.11
CA ARG A 14 13.96 16.41 12.32
C ARG A 14 13.71 14.93 12.55
N SER A 15 12.48 14.46 12.33
CA SER A 15 12.14 13.06 12.41
C SER A 15 12.93 12.21 11.39
N PHE A 16 13.08 12.67 10.16
CA PHE A 16 13.90 11.97 9.16
C PHE A 16 15.40 11.99 9.48
N GLU A 17 15.90 13.04 10.15
CA GLU A 17 17.28 13.08 10.64
C GLU A 17 17.50 12.04 11.75
N ILE A 18 16.57 11.91 12.69
CA ILE A 18 16.62 10.89 13.75
C ILE A 18 16.60 9.51 13.15
N ILE A 19 15.67 9.23 12.22
CA ILE A 19 15.60 7.95 11.53
C ILE A 19 16.94 7.65 10.83
N GLU A 20 17.54 8.62 10.14
CA GLU A 20 18.83 8.41 9.48
C GLU A 20 19.96 8.07 10.47
N GLN A 21 19.97 8.69 11.65
CA GLN A 21 20.93 8.38 12.71
C GLN A 21 20.73 6.96 13.26
N GLU A 22 19.48 6.56 13.51
CA GLU A 22 19.13 5.23 14.01
C GLU A 22 19.37 4.12 12.97
N LEU A 23 19.32 4.44 11.69
CA LEU A 23 19.71 3.52 10.61
C LEU A 23 21.20 3.11 10.71
N ASN A 24 22.02 3.91 11.39
CA ASN A 24 23.41 3.62 11.72
C ASN A 24 24.24 3.06 10.55
N GLY A 25 24.10 3.64 9.36
CA GLY A 25 24.82 3.24 8.16
C GLY A 25 24.32 1.96 7.49
N ARG A 26 23.20 1.37 7.91
CA ARG A 26 22.60 0.22 7.21
C ARG A 26 22.29 0.59 5.76
N TYR A 27 22.73 -0.28 4.85
CA TYR A 27 22.49 -0.08 3.44
C TYR A 27 21.03 -0.35 3.08
N ILE A 28 20.42 0.62 2.42
CA ILE A 28 19.09 0.51 1.79
C ILE A 28 19.26 0.99 0.35
N PRO A 29 18.74 0.27 -0.65
CA PRO A 29 18.80 0.72 -2.03
C PRO A 29 18.28 2.15 -2.19
N PRO A 30 18.95 3.03 -2.96
CA PRO A 30 18.62 4.45 -3.03
C PRO A 30 17.15 4.73 -3.42
N MET A 31 16.57 3.92 -4.29
CA MET A 31 15.18 4.09 -4.73
C MET A 31 14.16 3.67 -3.66
N GLU A 32 14.50 2.70 -2.82
CA GLU A 32 13.64 2.19 -1.75
C GLU A 32 13.74 3.03 -0.46
N LYS A 33 14.91 3.63 -0.22
CA LYS A 33 15.22 4.37 1.01
C LYS A 33 14.17 5.42 1.39
N PRO A 34 13.65 6.26 0.48
CA PRO A 34 12.59 7.22 0.83
C PRO A 34 11.31 6.55 1.30
N ILE A 35 10.96 5.38 0.74
CA ILE A 35 9.75 4.62 1.11
C ILE A 35 9.94 4.02 2.50
N VAL A 36 11.04 3.31 2.71
CA VAL A 36 11.38 2.70 4.01
C VAL A 36 11.36 3.75 5.12
N LYS A 37 12.04 4.88 4.93
CA LYS A 37 12.03 5.99 5.90
C LYS A 37 10.63 6.55 6.16
N ARG A 38 9.78 6.62 5.14
CA ARG A 38 8.39 7.08 5.29
C ARG A 38 7.55 6.08 6.09
N VAL A 39 7.74 4.78 5.87
CA VAL A 39 7.06 3.74 6.65
C VAL A 39 7.48 3.82 8.12
N ILE A 40 8.79 3.87 8.42
CA ILE A 40 9.31 4.02 9.78
C ILE A 40 8.77 5.30 10.43
N HIS A 41 8.79 6.44 9.71
CA HIS A 41 8.27 7.71 10.23
C HIS A 41 6.80 7.61 10.64
N THR A 42 5.99 6.86 9.88
CA THR A 42 4.55 6.73 10.13
C THR A 42 4.24 5.74 11.26
N THR A 43 5.01 4.67 11.37
CA THR A 43 4.75 3.56 12.30
C THR A 43 5.57 3.66 13.59
N ALA A 44 6.66 4.44 13.58
CA ALA A 44 7.71 4.46 14.61
C ALA A 44 8.33 3.07 14.85
N ASP A 45 8.32 2.20 13.85
CA ASP A 45 8.77 0.82 13.92
C ASP A 45 9.93 0.57 12.95
N PHE A 46 11.09 0.26 13.50
CA PHE A 46 12.32 -0.02 12.74
C PHE A 46 12.39 -1.44 12.19
N ASP A 47 11.55 -2.36 12.65
CA ASP A 47 11.50 -3.72 12.13
C ASP A 47 11.12 -3.76 10.64
N TYR A 48 10.52 -2.70 10.13
CA TYR A 48 10.28 -2.53 8.69
C TYR A 48 11.55 -2.49 7.84
N LEU A 49 12.71 -2.22 8.43
CA LEU A 49 13.99 -2.33 7.72
C LEU A 49 14.29 -3.75 7.24
N ASP A 50 13.88 -4.72 8.04
CA ASP A 50 14.17 -6.14 7.80
C ASP A 50 12.99 -6.87 7.17
N ASN A 51 11.77 -6.32 7.32
CA ASN A 51 10.53 -6.97 6.93
C ASN A 51 9.88 -6.38 5.66
N LEU A 52 10.29 -5.19 5.18
CA LEU A 52 9.83 -4.69 3.90
C LEU A 52 10.53 -5.41 2.75
N CYS A 53 9.72 -5.93 1.84
CA CYS A 53 10.22 -6.58 0.63
C CYS A 53 9.73 -5.84 -0.60
N PHE A 54 10.65 -5.61 -1.53
CA PHE A 54 10.38 -5.04 -2.83
C PHE A 54 10.70 -6.06 -3.90
N SER A 55 9.84 -6.22 -4.88
CA SER A 55 10.18 -6.98 -6.08
C SER A 55 11.17 -6.19 -6.94
N GLU A 56 11.83 -6.88 -7.86
CA GLU A 56 12.84 -6.27 -8.73
C GLU A 56 12.27 -5.06 -9.50
N ASN A 57 12.93 -3.91 -9.36
CA ASN A 57 12.56 -2.63 -9.98
C ASN A 57 11.12 -2.16 -9.64
N ALA A 58 10.58 -2.56 -8.47
CA ALA A 58 9.20 -2.24 -8.08
C ALA A 58 8.96 -0.72 -7.99
N VAL A 59 9.92 0.02 -7.44
CA VAL A 59 9.78 1.47 -7.24
C VAL A 59 9.85 2.22 -8.56
N GLU A 60 10.76 1.83 -9.45
CA GLU A 60 10.91 2.39 -10.80
C GLU A 60 9.64 2.16 -11.61
N LYS A 61 9.14 0.93 -11.63
CA LYS A 61 7.88 0.56 -12.30
C LYS A 61 6.70 1.36 -11.73
N ALA A 62 6.61 1.48 -10.40
CA ALA A 62 5.59 2.28 -9.74
C ALA A 62 5.59 3.75 -10.21
N ILE A 63 6.77 4.36 -10.28
CA ILE A 63 6.93 5.74 -10.74
C ILE A 63 6.50 5.88 -12.21
N GLU A 64 6.88 4.93 -13.07
CA GLU A 64 6.48 4.93 -14.49
C GLU A 64 4.96 4.83 -14.66
N ILE A 65 4.33 3.92 -13.94
CA ILE A 65 2.87 3.70 -13.99
C ILE A 65 2.14 4.94 -13.50
N LEU A 66 2.57 5.53 -12.38
CA LEU A 66 1.99 6.75 -11.86
C LEU A 66 2.14 7.93 -12.82
N LYS A 67 3.25 8.03 -13.55
CA LYS A 67 3.46 9.08 -14.57
C LYS A 67 2.56 8.90 -15.80
N LYS A 68 2.20 7.68 -16.16
CA LYS A 68 1.28 7.37 -17.26
C LYS A 68 -0.18 7.62 -16.90
N GLY A 69 -0.48 7.76 -15.63
CA GLY A 69 -1.83 7.82 -15.08
C GLY A 69 -2.36 6.43 -14.76
N ALA A 70 -2.83 6.24 -13.53
CA ALA A 70 -3.32 4.96 -13.05
C ALA A 70 -4.50 5.14 -12.09
N VAL A 71 -5.25 4.05 -11.90
CA VAL A 71 -6.26 3.96 -10.85
C VAL A 71 -5.65 3.29 -9.64
N ILE A 72 -5.61 4.00 -8.52
CA ILE A 72 -5.19 3.44 -7.24
C ILE A 72 -6.43 2.92 -6.53
N VAL A 73 -6.50 1.62 -6.30
CA VAL A 73 -7.60 0.99 -5.57
C VAL A 73 -7.16 0.69 -4.15
N THR A 74 -7.89 1.24 -3.17
CA THR A 74 -7.61 1.03 -1.74
C THR A 74 -8.66 0.15 -1.10
N ASP A 75 -8.26 -0.58 -0.07
CA ASP A 75 -9.15 -1.44 0.72
C ASP A 75 -9.86 -0.70 1.86
N THR A 76 -9.55 0.58 2.09
CA THR A 76 -10.22 1.42 3.09
C THR A 76 -10.43 2.84 2.58
N ASN A 77 -11.52 3.48 3.02
CA ASN A 77 -11.77 4.90 2.76
C ASN A 77 -10.75 5.81 3.47
N MET A 78 -10.17 5.36 4.57
CA MET A 78 -9.12 6.08 5.27
C MET A 78 -7.87 6.17 4.39
N ALA A 79 -7.42 5.07 3.79
CA ALA A 79 -6.31 5.08 2.84
C ALA A 79 -6.61 5.96 1.62
N LYS A 80 -7.82 5.86 1.03
CA LYS A 80 -8.27 6.74 -0.05
C LYS A 80 -8.18 8.22 0.33
N SER A 81 -8.56 8.57 1.54
CA SER A 81 -8.54 9.96 2.03
C SER A 81 -7.11 10.46 2.31
N GLY A 82 -6.21 9.56 2.71
CA GLY A 82 -4.81 9.88 3.03
C GLY A 82 -3.93 10.12 1.80
N ILE A 83 -4.32 9.64 0.63
CA ILE A 83 -3.54 9.85 -0.59
C ILE A 83 -3.61 11.32 -1.03
N ASN A 84 -2.47 11.90 -1.35
CA ASN A 84 -2.34 13.32 -1.71
C ASN A 84 -3.06 13.63 -3.04
N LYS A 85 -4.21 14.31 -2.92
CA LYS A 85 -5.06 14.67 -4.07
C LYS A 85 -4.38 15.59 -5.08
N ASN A 86 -3.48 16.47 -4.63
CA ASN A 86 -2.74 17.35 -5.54
C ASN A 86 -1.73 16.57 -6.37
N ALA A 87 -1.07 15.57 -5.77
CA ALA A 87 -0.18 14.67 -6.49
C ALA A 87 -0.96 13.84 -7.52
N LEU A 88 -2.11 13.27 -7.13
CA LEU A 88 -2.97 12.51 -8.05
C LEU A 88 -3.36 13.36 -9.27
N LYS A 89 -3.80 14.61 -9.03
CA LYS A 89 -4.20 15.51 -10.14
C LYS A 89 -3.04 15.80 -11.09
N LYS A 90 -1.84 16.06 -10.57
CA LYS A 90 -0.63 16.31 -11.39
C LYS A 90 -0.24 15.10 -12.24
N LEU A 91 -0.42 13.88 -11.69
CA LEU A 91 -0.07 12.63 -12.35
C LEU A 91 -1.23 12.05 -13.19
N LYS A 92 -2.37 12.73 -13.26
CA LYS A 92 -3.61 12.23 -13.90
C LYS A 92 -4.05 10.87 -13.36
N CYS A 93 -3.75 10.60 -12.11
CA CYS A 93 -4.19 9.42 -11.38
C CYS A 93 -5.50 9.71 -10.65
N ARG A 94 -6.26 8.65 -10.38
CA ARG A 94 -7.43 8.71 -9.48
C ARG A 94 -7.33 7.62 -8.42
N VAL A 95 -8.06 7.80 -7.34
CA VAL A 95 -8.12 6.82 -6.26
C VAL A 95 -9.55 6.39 -6.02
N GLU A 96 -9.76 5.07 -5.93
CA GLU A 96 -11.04 4.44 -5.69
C GLU A 96 -11.02 3.56 -4.45
N CYS A 97 -12.19 3.43 -3.81
CA CYS A 97 -12.43 2.48 -2.73
C CYS A 97 -13.89 2.06 -2.80
N PHE A 98 -14.13 0.79 -3.03
CA PHE A 98 -15.47 0.24 -3.25
C PHE A 98 -16.10 -0.36 -1.99
N MET A 99 -15.42 -0.30 -0.85
CA MET A 99 -15.85 -0.93 0.41
C MET A 99 -17.21 -0.44 0.94
N ALA A 100 -17.59 0.81 0.62
CA ALA A 100 -18.85 1.40 1.06
C ALA A 100 -19.97 1.28 0.02
N ASP A 101 -19.69 0.74 -1.15
CA ASP A 101 -20.66 0.65 -2.24
C ASP A 101 -21.75 -0.38 -1.94
N ALA A 102 -23.00 -0.02 -2.19
CA ALA A 102 -24.15 -0.87 -1.88
C ALA A 102 -24.12 -2.19 -2.68
N ASP A 103 -23.80 -2.11 -3.97
CA ASP A 103 -23.66 -3.28 -4.85
C ASP A 103 -22.56 -4.25 -4.39
N VAL A 104 -21.47 -3.73 -3.83
CA VAL A 104 -20.39 -4.56 -3.22
C VAL A 104 -20.89 -5.26 -1.97
N ALA A 105 -21.69 -4.57 -1.13
CA ALA A 105 -22.26 -5.17 0.06
C ALA A 105 -23.25 -6.30 -0.28
N GLU A 106 -24.08 -6.09 -1.30
CA GLU A 106 -25.04 -7.08 -1.80
C GLU A 106 -24.32 -8.27 -2.42
N ALA A 107 -23.32 -8.04 -3.28
CA ALA A 107 -22.52 -9.09 -3.90
C ALA A 107 -21.76 -9.93 -2.86
N ALA A 108 -21.20 -9.29 -1.84
CA ALA A 108 -20.53 -9.97 -0.74
C ALA A 108 -21.48 -10.92 0.02
N LYS A 109 -22.68 -10.42 0.34
CA LYS A 109 -23.71 -11.21 1.01
C LYS A 109 -24.21 -12.38 0.14
N ALA A 110 -24.47 -12.13 -1.14
CA ALA A 110 -24.97 -13.13 -2.07
C ALA A 110 -23.95 -14.27 -2.31
N LYS A 111 -22.66 -13.94 -2.36
CA LYS A 111 -21.57 -14.90 -2.60
C LYS A 111 -21.01 -15.52 -1.31
N GLY A 112 -21.40 -15.04 -0.12
CA GLY A 112 -20.84 -15.50 1.16
C GLY A 112 -19.35 -15.15 1.34
N ILE A 113 -18.89 -14.03 0.75
CA ILE A 113 -17.50 -13.56 0.81
C ILE A 113 -17.39 -12.25 1.59
N THR A 114 -16.17 -11.82 1.89
CA THR A 114 -15.96 -10.52 2.55
C THR A 114 -16.23 -9.35 1.59
N ARG A 115 -16.57 -8.18 2.13
CA ARG A 115 -16.68 -6.96 1.30
C ARG A 115 -15.36 -6.61 0.63
N ALA A 116 -14.24 -6.91 1.29
CA ALA A 116 -12.92 -6.67 0.73
C ALA A 116 -12.70 -7.52 -0.53
N SER A 117 -13.05 -8.81 -0.49
CA SER A 117 -13.00 -9.69 -1.67
C SER A 117 -13.94 -9.20 -2.78
N ALA A 118 -15.18 -8.83 -2.45
CA ALA A 118 -16.13 -8.30 -3.42
C ALA A 118 -15.70 -6.94 -4.01
N SER A 119 -14.98 -6.11 -3.23
CA SER A 119 -14.37 -4.86 -3.72
C SER A 119 -13.30 -5.14 -4.77
N VAL A 120 -12.51 -6.19 -4.60
CA VAL A 120 -11.51 -6.63 -5.59
C VAL A 120 -12.20 -7.12 -6.86
N ASP A 121 -13.27 -7.92 -6.73
CA ASP A 121 -14.07 -8.36 -7.89
C ASP A 121 -14.61 -7.16 -8.68
N LYS A 122 -15.09 -6.12 -8.01
CA LYS A 122 -15.56 -4.88 -8.65
C LYS A 122 -14.43 -4.13 -9.33
N ALA A 123 -13.29 -4.01 -8.66
CA ALA A 123 -12.12 -3.34 -9.21
C ALA A 123 -11.56 -4.07 -10.45
N ALA A 124 -11.75 -5.39 -10.55
CA ALA A 124 -11.35 -6.18 -11.71
C ALA A 124 -12.05 -5.76 -13.03
N LEU A 125 -13.13 -4.99 -12.95
CA LEU A 125 -13.84 -4.46 -14.13
C LEU A 125 -13.19 -3.19 -14.71
N ILE A 126 -12.23 -2.60 -14.01
CA ILE A 126 -11.51 -1.40 -14.47
C ILE A 126 -10.55 -1.81 -15.58
N GLN A 127 -10.57 -1.06 -16.68
CA GLN A 127 -9.74 -1.34 -17.87
C GLN A 127 -8.42 -0.54 -17.87
N GLU A 128 -8.32 0.49 -17.04
CA GLU A 128 -7.11 1.29 -16.94
C GLU A 128 -6.04 0.56 -16.10
N PRO A 129 -4.77 1.00 -16.18
CA PRO A 129 -3.71 0.48 -15.31
C PRO A 129 -4.07 0.62 -13.84
N ILE A 130 -4.01 -0.47 -13.08
CA ILE A 130 -4.40 -0.50 -11.67
C ILE A 130 -3.19 -0.72 -10.77
N ILE A 131 -3.17 0.08 -9.69
CA ILE A 131 -2.33 -0.13 -8.51
C ILE A 131 -3.24 -0.49 -7.35
N TYR A 132 -3.06 -1.66 -6.74
CA TYR A 132 -3.75 -1.99 -5.50
C TYR A 132 -2.93 -1.56 -4.29
N ALA A 133 -3.56 -0.81 -3.39
CA ALA A 133 -2.98 -0.41 -2.10
C ALA A 133 -3.83 -0.99 -0.97
N VAL A 134 -3.42 -2.15 -0.48
CA VAL A 134 -4.10 -2.95 0.54
C VAL A 134 -3.33 -2.83 1.84
N GLY A 135 -3.89 -2.18 2.83
CA GLY A 135 -3.24 -1.93 4.13
C GLY A 135 -4.01 -2.51 5.32
N ASN A 136 -5.19 -3.09 5.12
CA ASN A 136 -6.04 -3.55 6.22
C ASN A 136 -6.60 -4.96 6.01
N ALA A 137 -7.08 -5.30 4.81
CA ALA A 137 -7.87 -6.50 4.58
C ALA A 137 -7.07 -7.64 3.94
N PRO A 138 -6.62 -8.66 4.70
CA PRO A 138 -5.91 -9.81 4.14
C PRO A 138 -6.71 -10.54 3.06
N THR A 139 -8.04 -10.58 3.21
CA THR A 139 -8.93 -11.22 2.25
C THR A 139 -8.95 -10.52 0.88
N ALA A 140 -8.60 -9.24 0.82
CA ALA A 140 -8.40 -8.55 -0.45
C ALA A 140 -7.15 -9.08 -1.18
N LEU A 141 -6.03 -9.29 -0.46
CA LEU A 141 -4.81 -9.84 -1.04
C LEU A 141 -5.00 -11.29 -1.51
N ILE A 142 -5.70 -12.11 -0.71
CA ILE A 142 -6.04 -13.49 -1.09
C ILE A 142 -6.86 -13.48 -2.39
N ARG A 143 -7.88 -12.60 -2.46
CA ARG A 143 -8.71 -12.50 -3.67
C ARG A 143 -7.95 -12.00 -4.88
N LEU A 144 -7.03 -11.05 -4.70
CA LEU A 144 -6.13 -10.59 -5.76
C LEU A 144 -5.29 -11.74 -6.31
N ASP A 145 -4.67 -12.52 -5.44
CA ASP A 145 -3.86 -13.69 -5.82
C ASP A 145 -4.68 -14.72 -6.62
N GLU A 146 -5.92 -15.01 -6.17
CA GLU A 146 -6.83 -15.91 -6.91
C GLU A 146 -7.12 -15.42 -8.32
N LEU A 147 -7.49 -14.12 -8.47
CA LEU A 147 -7.84 -13.55 -9.77
C LEU A 147 -6.63 -13.44 -10.71
N ILE A 148 -5.44 -13.17 -10.17
CA ILE A 148 -4.19 -13.15 -10.92
C ILE A 148 -3.87 -14.57 -11.44
N LYS A 149 -3.95 -15.58 -10.58
CA LYS A 149 -3.71 -16.98 -10.96
C LYS A 149 -4.71 -17.47 -12.03
N GLN A 150 -5.93 -16.96 -12.01
CA GLN A 150 -6.97 -17.23 -12.99
C GLN A 150 -6.83 -16.38 -14.27
N ASN A 151 -5.82 -15.51 -14.37
CA ASN A 151 -5.63 -14.54 -15.46
C ASN A 151 -6.84 -13.61 -15.71
N VAL A 152 -7.63 -13.34 -14.66
CA VAL A 152 -8.77 -12.41 -14.72
C VAL A 152 -8.30 -10.96 -14.63
N ILE A 153 -7.27 -10.71 -13.82
CA ILE A 153 -6.66 -9.38 -13.66
C ILE A 153 -5.15 -9.46 -13.78
N LYS A 154 -4.56 -8.35 -14.21
CA LYS A 154 -3.12 -8.14 -14.23
C LYS A 154 -2.82 -6.75 -13.67
N PRO A 155 -2.73 -6.60 -12.34
CA PRO A 155 -2.39 -5.33 -11.76
C PRO A 155 -0.94 -4.95 -12.09
N GLU A 156 -0.70 -3.66 -12.24
CA GLU A 156 0.65 -3.14 -12.51
C GLU A 156 1.51 -3.11 -11.24
N LEU A 157 0.86 -2.95 -10.09
CA LEU A 157 1.52 -2.93 -8.79
C LEU A 157 0.55 -3.34 -7.69
N ILE A 158 1.06 -4.07 -6.71
CA ILE A 158 0.36 -4.37 -5.46
C ILE A 158 1.22 -3.88 -4.29
N ILE A 159 0.65 -3.01 -3.46
CA ILE A 159 1.23 -2.54 -2.21
C ILE A 159 0.45 -3.20 -1.08
N GLY A 160 1.06 -4.15 -0.36
CA GLY A 160 0.43 -4.90 0.72
C GLY A 160 1.09 -4.61 2.08
N VAL A 161 1.12 -3.35 2.51
CA VAL A 161 1.80 -2.91 3.75
C VAL A 161 1.06 -1.76 4.41
N PRO A 162 0.90 -1.79 5.74
CA PRO A 162 0.86 -2.93 6.63
C PRO A 162 -0.50 -3.63 6.53
N VAL A 163 -0.51 -4.93 6.36
CA VAL A 163 -1.76 -5.69 6.44
C VAL A 163 -1.93 -6.18 7.86
N LEU A 164 -3.05 -5.82 8.49
CA LEU A 164 -3.38 -6.31 9.83
C LEU A 164 -3.47 -7.83 9.81
N SER A 165 -2.63 -8.43 10.61
CA SER A 165 -2.29 -9.83 10.64
C SER A 165 -3.51 -10.77 10.77
N LEU A 166 -3.52 -11.79 9.96
CA LEU A 166 -4.17 -13.06 10.29
C LEU A 166 -3.27 -13.79 11.30
N ILE A 167 -3.30 -13.37 12.56
CA ILE A 167 -2.37 -13.77 13.61
C ILE A 167 -2.25 -15.29 13.83
N HIS A 168 -3.13 -16.10 13.24
CA HIS A 168 -3.21 -17.53 13.53
C HIS A 168 -3.40 -18.47 12.32
N ILE A 169 -3.29 -18.01 11.09
CA ILE A 169 -3.63 -18.84 9.91
C ILE A 169 -2.43 -19.21 9.03
N SER A 170 -1.30 -18.58 9.20
CA SER A 170 -0.07 -19.01 8.50
C SER A 170 1.13 -18.82 9.40
N GLU A 171 1.97 -19.83 9.46
CA GLU A 171 3.36 -19.63 9.82
C GLU A 171 3.96 -18.48 8.99
N PRO A 172 5.07 -17.84 9.43
CA PRO A 172 5.68 -16.74 8.69
C PRO A 172 6.18 -17.24 7.34
N THR A 173 5.25 -17.41 6.44
CA THR A 173 5.49 -17.86 5.09
C THR A 173 5.64 -16.62 4.23
N ARG A 174 6.87 -16.37 3.86
CA ARG A 174 7.35 -15.48 2.82
C ARG A 174 6.73 -14.07 2.81
N PRO A 175 7.58 -13.05 2.84
CA PRO A 175 7.14 -11.67 2.65
C PRO A 175 6.33 -11.59 1.36
N ILE A 176 5.17 -10.93 1.43
CA ILE A 176 4.36 -10.66 0.23
C ILE A 176 5.18 -9.72 -0.63
N SER A 177 5.75 -10.27 -1.67
CA SER A 177 6.53 -9.52 -2.65
C SER A 177 5.60 -8.57 -3.40
N ILE A 178 5.97 -7.31 -3.46
CA ILE A 178 5.38 -6.33 -4.38
C ILE A 178 5.86 -6.73 -5.77
N SER A 179 4.95 -7.18 -6.61
CA SER A 179 5.21 -7.55 -8.02
C SER A 179 4.66 -6.50 -8.94
#